data_1643194631efe20ab1900d467d575e01
#
_entry.id   1643194631efe20ab1900d467d575e01
#
_cell.length_a   1.000
_cell.length_b   1.000
_cell.length_c   1.000
_cell.angle_alpha   90.00
_cell.angle_beta   90.00
_cell.angle_gamma   90.00
#
_symmetry.space_group_name_H-M   'P 1'
#
loop_
_entity.id
_entity.type
_entity.pdbx_description
1 polymer ?
#
loop_
_entity_poly.entity_id
_entity_poly.type
_entity_poly.pdbx_seq_one_letter_code
_entity_poly.pdbx_strand_id
1 'polypeptide(L)'
;YYLFAYSVKENVVLDAPFDEEKLSLCLKKSGSDKKIESLPNGIDTSISKTLDNDGIEFSGGEGQKLALARAIYKDAPILVLDEPTSALDPIAEYELFSRLDELSENKLALFISHRLSSTKFCDRIIVLSDGKITETGCHDDLMRRQGEYYELFNSQAKYYKEG
;
A
#
# COMPACT_ATOMS: atom_id res chain seq x y z
N TYR A 1 -0.36 9.34 0.59
CA TYR A 1 0.20 9.36 -0.79
C TYR A 1 -0.19 10.63 -1.52
N TYR A 2 0.60 11.02 -2.51
CA TYR A 2 0.32 12.16 -3.37
C TYR A 2 0.45 11.76 -4.85
N LEU A 3 -0.53 12.18 -5.67
CA LEU A 3 -0.48 12.05 -7.12
C LEU A 3 -0.27 13.44 -7.73
N PHE A 4 0.62 13.50 -8.71
CA PHE A 4 0.88 14.72 -9.46
C PHE A 4 -0.12 14.86 -10.61
N ALA A 5 -0.43 16.09 -11.01
CA ALA A 5 -1.28 16.39 -12.15
C ALA A 5 -0.55 16.11 -13.49
N TYR A 6 -0.01 14.91 -13.64
CA TYR A 6 0.70 14.41 -14.81
C TYR A 6 0.02 13.13 -15.30
N SER A 7 0.56 12.50 -16.34
CA SER A 7 0.09 11.20 -16.80
C SER A 7 0.31 10.08 -15.77
N VAL A 8 -0.38 8.95 -15.95
CA VAL A 8 -0.15 7.73 -15.16
C VAL A 8 1.33 7.33 -15.22
N LYS A 9 1.91 7.29 -16.42
CA LYS A 9 3.32 6.96 -16.66
C LYS A 9 4.24 7.87 -15.85
N GLU A 10 4.08 9.19 -15.96
CA GLU A 10 4.91 10.14 -15.24
C GLU A 10 4.76 10.05 -13.73
N ASN A 11 3.56 9.72 -13.24
CA ASN A 11 3.33 9.48 -11.81
C ASN A 11 4.06 8.26 -11.26
N VAL A 12 4.27 7.23 -12.06
CA VAL A 12 4.94 5.99 -11.62
C VAL A 12 6.45 6.06 -11.84
N VAL A 13 6.88 6.51 -13.01
CA VAL A 13 8.30 6.52 -13.42
C VAL A 13 9.07 7.64 -12.73
N LEU A 14 8.45 8.82 -12.57
CA LEU A 14 9.08 10.06 -12.10
C LEU A 14 10.33 10.40 -12.92
N ASP A 15 11.48 10.50 -12.25
CA ASP A 15 12.80 10.83 -12.79
C ASP A 15 13.65 9.61 -13.21
N ALA A 16 13.10 8.40 -13.01
CA ALA A 16 13.79 7.17 -13.39
C ALA A 16 13.77 6.95 -14.93
N PRO A 17 14.71 6.18 -15.49
CA PRO A 17 14.64 5.76 -16.89
C PRO A 17 13.34 5.01 -17.18
N PHE A 18 12.68 5.38 -18.28
CA PHE A 18 11.45 4.71 -18.70
C PHE A 18 11.75 3.33 -19.27
N ASP A 19 11.04 2.34 -18.73
CA ASP A 19 11.04 0.95 -19.17
C ASP A 19 9.58 0.48 -19.18
N GLU A 20 9.05 0.16 -20.35
CA GLU A 20 7.66 -0.19 -20.56
C GLU A 20 7.29 -1.54 -19.92
N GLU A 21 8.17 -2.54 -20.03
CA GLU A 21 7.95 -3.86 -19.45
C GLU A 21 7.94 -3.78 -17.92
N LYS A 22 8.89 -3.04 -17.36
CA LYS A 22 8.95 -2.77 -15.92
C LYS A 22 7.71 -2.02 -15.44
N LEU A 23 7.25 -0.99 -16.16
CA LEU A 23 6.05 -0.24 -15.81
C LEU A 23 4.82 -1.15 -15.80
N SER A 24 4.62 -1.94 -16.87
CA SER A 24 3.50 -2.90 -16.96
C SER A 24 3.51 -3.89 -15.78
N LEU A 25 4.67 -4.43 -15.45
CA LEU A 25 4.82 -5.33 -14.30
C LEU A 25 4.47 -4.64 -12.97
N CYS A 26 4.91 -3.39 -12.77
CA CYS A 26 4.63 -2.63 -11.56
C CYS A 26 3.13 -2.31 -11.41
N LEU A 27 2.46 -1.93 -12.50
CA LEU A 27 1.01 -1.71 -12.53
C LEU A 27 0.23 -2.99 -12.18
N LYS A 28 0.66 -4.13 -12.74
CA LYS A 28 0.06 -5.43 -12.43
C LYS A 28 0.28 -5.83 -10.96
N LYS A 29 1.50 -5.68 -10.44
CA LYS A 29 1.83 -5.98 -9.04
C LYS A 29 1.07 -5.10 -8.05
N SER A 30 0.85 -3.84 -8.37
CA SER A 30 0.06 -2.93 -7.54
C SER A 30 -1.46 -3.14 -7.66
N GLY A 31 -1.92 -3.91 -8.67
CA GLY A 31 -3.34 -4.09 -9.00
C GLY A 31 -3.99 -2.86 -9.63
N SER A 32 -3.20 -2.04 -10.35
CA SER A 32 -3.67 -0.87 -11.11
C SER A 32 -3.92 -1.18 -12.58
N ASP A 33 -3.41 -2.29 -13.09
CA ASP A 33 -3.41 -2.69 -14.50
C ASP A 33 -4.80 -2.57 -15.14
N LYS A 34 -5.81 -3.23 -14.58
CA LYS A 34 -7.18 -3.22 -15.12
C LYS A 34 -7.78 -1.83 -15.23
N LYS A 35 -7.53 -0.97 -14.23
CA LYS A 35 -7.99 0.41 -14.26
C LYS A 35 -7.30 1.15 -15.40
N ILE A 36 -5.98 1.04 -15.52
CA ILE A 36 -5.20 1.75 -16.54
C ILE A 36 -5.57 1.28 -17.95
N GLU A 37 -5.79 -0.02 -18.16
CA GLU A 37 -6.27 -0.58 -19.44
C GLU A 37 -7.64 -0.04 -19.86
N SER A 38 -8.49 0.32 -18.90
CA SER A 38 -9.82 0.89 -19.17
C SER A 38 -9.81 2.38 -19.52
N LEU A 39 -8.67 3.05 -19.40
CA LEU A 39 -8.54 4.49 -19.67
C LEU A 39 -8.38 4.76 -21.17
N PRO A 40 -8.91 5.91 -21.66
CA PRO A 40 -8.88 6.25 -23.09
C PRO A 40 -7.48 6.24 -23.71
N ASN A 41 -6.48 6.74 -22.95
CA ASN A 41 -5.10 6.84 -23.39
C ASN A 41 -4.16 5.93 -22.55
N GLY A 42 -4.69 4.93 -21.83
CA GLY A 42 -3.90 4.01 -21.01
C GLY A 42 -2.95 4.75 -20.07
N ILE A 43 -1.66 4.42 -20.13
CA ILE A 43 -0.60 5.01 -19.29
C ILE A 43 -0.34 6.50 -19.57
N ASP A 44 -0.74 7.03 -20.70
CA ASP A 44 -0.57 8.43 -21.10
C ASP A 44 -1.77 9.29 -20.68
N THR A 45 -2.79 8.71 -20.02
CA THR A 45 -3.92 9.45 -19.48
C THR A 45 -3.48 10.38 -18.37
N SER A 46 -3.85 11.67 -18.47
CA SER A 46 -3.59 12.69 -17.45
C SER A 46 -4.41 12.42 -16.18
N ILE A 47 -3.75 12.53 -15.01
CA ILE A 47 -4.39 12.45 -13.70
C ILE A 47 -4.70 13.87 -13.24
N SER A 48 -5.93 14.11 -12.77
CA SER A 48 -6.46 15.40 -12.37
C SER A 48 -6.82 16.32 -13.54
N LYS A 49 -7.95 17.00 -13.37
CA LYS A 49 -8.47 18.02 -14.31
C LYS A 49 -7.82 19.38 -14.14
N THR A 50 -6.81 19.49 -13.27
CA THR A 50 -6.17 20.78 -12.96
C THR A 50 -5.38 21.35 -14.13
N LEU A 51 -4.73 20.48 -14.91
CA LEU A 51 -3.89 20.87 -16.05
C LEU A 51 -4.47 20.41 -17.38
N ASP A 52 -5.39 19.46 -17.38
CA ASP A 52 -5.99 18.88 -18.58
C ASP A 52 -7.49 18.68 -18.31
N ASN A 53 -8.34 19.32 -19.11
CA ASN A 53 -9.80 19.21 -18.98
C ASN A 53 -10.31 17.79 -19.20
N ASP A 54 -9.57 16.98 -19.98
CA ASP A 54 -9.86 15.56 -20.25
C ASP A 54 -9.21 14.64 -19.21
N GLY A 55 -8.49 15.19 -18.23
CA GLY A 55 -7.89 14.45 -17.13
C GLY A 55 -8.92 13.74 -16.29
N ILE A 56 -8.54 12.62 -15.73
CA ILE A 56 -9.41 11.80 -14.86
C ILE A 56 -9.02 11.94 -13.40
N GLU A 57 -10.01 11.73 -12.52
CA GLU A 57 -9.76 11.64 -11.09
C GLU A 57 -9.78 10.18 -10.65
N PHE A 58 -8.75 9.77 -9.93
CA PHE A 58 -8.69 8.47 -9.27
C PHE A 58 -9.44 8.50 -7.94
N SER A 59 -10.16 7.43 -7.62
CA SER A 59 -10.64 7.20 -6.27
C SER A 59 -9.46 7.05 -5.29
N GLY A 60 -9.73 7.19 -3.98
CA GLY A 60 -8.70 7.02 -2.96
C GLY A 60 -7.93 5.69 -3.09
N GLY A 61 -8.65 4.58 -3.28
CA GLY A 61 -8.05 3.25 -3.45
C GLY A 61 -7.25 3.09 -4.75
N GLU A 62 -7.74 3.66 -5.87
CA GLU A 62 -7.01 3.66 -7.14
C GLU A 62 -5.72 4.46 -7.04
N GLY A 63 -5.77 5.62 -6.37
CA GLY A 63 -4.61 6.45 -6.13
C GLY A 63 -3.57 5.78 -5.24
N GLN A 64 -3.99 5.07 -4.20
CA GLN A 64 -3.08 4.27 -3.35
C GLN A 64 -2.38 3.17 -4.15
N LYS A 65 -3.11 2.44 -5.00
CA LYS A 65 -2.53 1.41 -5.87
C LYS A 65 -1.50 2.01 -6.84
N LEU A 66 -1.76 3.18 -7.39
CA LEU A 66 -0.81 3.86 -8.29
C LEU A 66 0.43 4.34 -7.54
N ALA A 67 0.29 4.88 -6.33
CA ALA A 67 1.43 5.24 -5.49
C ALA A 67 2.27 4.02 -5.09
N LEU A 68 1.65 2.86 -4.90
CA LEU A 68 2.35 1.60 -4.71
C LEU A 68 3.13 1.19 -5.97
N ALA A 69 2.53 1.31 -7.17
CA ALA A 69 3.24 1.06 -8.43
C ALA A 69 4.52 1.89 -8.55
N ARG A 70 4.45 3.18 -8.16
CA ARG A 70 5.61 4.08 -8.07
C ARG A 70 6.70 3.54 -7.15
N ALA A 71 6.32 3.09 -5.95
CA ALA A 71 7.27 2.54 -4.98
C ALA A 71 7.95 1.26 -5.50
N ILE A 72 7.19 0.40 -6.17
CA ILE A 72 7.70 -0.82 -6.82
C ILE A 72 8.65 -0.45 -7.98
N TYR A 73 8.27 0.52 -8.81
CA TYR A 73 9.08 0.94 -9.97
C TYR A 73 10.44 1.51 -9.55
N LYS A 74 10.45 2.29 -8.45
CA LYS A 74 11.68 2.84 -7.87
C LYS A 74 12.65 1.76 -7.40
N ASP A 75 12.14 0.61 -6.98
CA ASP A 75 12.92 -0.58 -6.58
C ASP A 75 14.00 -0.31 -5.52
N ALA A 76 13.67 0.54 -4.56
CA ALA A 76 14.58 0.88 -3.47
C ALA A 76 14.76 -0.29 -2.49
N PRO A 77 15.93 -0.41 -1.81
CA PRO A 77 16.18 -1.48 -0.83
C PRO A 77 15.35 -1.35 0.45
N ILE A 78 14.78 -0.18 0.70
CA ILE A 78 13.87 0.10 1.83
C ILE A 78 12.54 0.56 1.26
N LEU A 79 11.45 -0.13 1.64
CA LEU A 79 10.07 0.20 1.31
C LEU A 79 9.35 0.67 2.57
N VAL A 80 8.87 1.91 2.56
CA VAL A 80 8.06 2.47 3.65
C VAL A 80 6.63 2.68 3.15
N LEU A 81 5.68 2.04 3.80
CA LEU A 81 4.25 2.11 3.49
C LEU A 81 3.50 2.62 4.71
N ASP A 82 3.03 3.86 4.61
CA ASP A 82 2.24 4.53 5.65
C ASP A 82 0.77 4.45 5.28
N GLU A 83 0.00 3.72 6.09
CA GLU A 83 -1.43 3.46 5.91
C GLU A 83 -1.81 2.97 4.49
N PRO A 84 -1.11 1.97 3.92
CA PRO A 84 -1.24 1.61 2.51
C PRO A 84 -2.60 1.03 2.14
N THR A 85 -3.46 0.74 3.10
CA THR A 85 -4.78 0.14 2.91
C THR A 85 -5.92 1.00 3.41
N SER A 86 -5.66 2.25 3.85
CA SER A 86 -6.67 3.10 4.48
C SER A 86 -7.92 3.38 3.61
N ALA A 87 -7.76 3.41 2.28
CA ALA A 87 -8.83 3.63 1.32
C ALA A 87 -9.28 2.34 0.59
N LEU A 88 -8.84 1.17 1.05
CA LEU A 88 -9.19 -0.13 0.47
C LEU A 88 -10.27 -0.83 1.30
N ASP A 89 -11.13 -1.59 0.60
CA ASP A 89 -12.03 -2.53 1.24
C ASP A 89 -11.25 -3.77 1.76
N PRO A 90 -11.84 -4.59 2.64
CA PRO A 90 -11.14 -5.73 3.25
C PRO A 90 -10.60 -6.76 2.25
N ILE A 91 -11.26 -6.93 1.09
CA ILE A 91 -10.82 -7.89 0.07
C ILE A 91 -9.59 -7.35 -0.65
N ALA A 92 -9.64 -6.09 -1.09
CA ALA A 92 -8.51 -5.42 -1.72
C ALA A 92 -7.31 -5.27 -0.77
N GLU A 93 -7.57 -5.08 0.54
CA GLU A 93 -6.54 -5.09 1.58
C GLU A 93 -5.82 -6.45 1.64
N TYR A 94 -6.59 -7.54 1.75
CA TYR A 94 -6.03 -8.89 1.78
C TYR A 94 -5.22 -9.22 0.52
N GLU A 95 -5.74 -8.87 -0.66
CA GLU A 95 -5.03 -9.04 -1.93
C GLU A 95 -3.71 -8.27 -1.97
N LEU A 96 -3.69 -7.04 -1.44
CA LEU A 96 -2.48 -6.23 -1.37
C LEU A 96 -1.44 -6.91 -0.47
N PHE A 97 -1.81 -7.29 0.76
CA PHE A 97 -0.88 -7.94 1.69
C PHE A 97 -0.36 -9.28 1.18
N SER A 98 -1.20 -10.07 0.51
CA SER A 98 -0.76 -11.33 -0.11
C SER A 98 0.30 -11.15 -1.20
N ARG A 99 0.35 -9.97 -1.83
CA ARG A 99 1.36 -9.61 -2.85
C ARG A 99 2.59 -8.94 -2.24
N LEU A 100 2.47 -8.39 -1.04
CA LEU A 100 3.57 -7.66 -0.41
C LEU A 100 4.75 -8.56 -0.05
N ASP A 101 4.54 -9.84 0.22
CA ASP A 101 5.63 -10.81 0.39
C ASP A 101 6.53 -10.85 -0.85
N GLU A 102 5.93 -10.89 -2.05
CA GLU A 102 6.69 -10.84 -3.31
C GLU A 102 7.37 -9.49 -3.55
N LEU A 103 6.76 -8.38 -3.08
CA LEU A 103 7.27 -7.02 -3.27
C LEU A 103 8.39 -6.67 -2.30
N SER A 104 8.40 -7.30 -1.13
CA SER A 104 9.40 -7.10 -0.08
C SER A 104 10.55 -8.10 -0.14
N GLU A 105 10.53 -9.04 -1.08
CA GLU A 105 11.60 -10.00 -1.27
C GLU A 105 12.96 -9.30 -1.43
N ASN A 106 13.90 -9.63 -0.54
CA ASN A 106 15.22 -8.99 -0.45
C ASN A 106 15.22 -7.49 -0.09
N LYS A 107 14.13 -6.97 0.52
CA LYS A 107 14.02 -5.57 0.96
C LYS A 107 13.64 -5.48 2.42
N LEU A 108 14.00 -4.37 3.04
CA LEU A 108 13.43 -3.99 4.32
C LEU A 108 12.08 -3.29 4.06
N ALA A 109 10.98 -3.92 4.46
CA ALA A 109 9.64 -3.32 4.38
C ALA A 109 9.19 -2.83 5.75
N LEU A 110 8.85 -1.55 5.86
CA LEU A 110 8.28 -0.93 7.05
C LEU A 110 6.83 -0.55 6.77
N PHE A 111 5.91 -1.15 7.53
CA PHE A 111 4.49 -0.85 7.48
C PHE A 111 4.07 -0.05 8.69
N ILE A 112 3.38 1.05 8.47
CA ILE A 112 2.70 1.81 9.51
C ILE A 112 1.21 1.62 9.28
N SER A 113 0.51 1.07 10.26
CA SER A 113 -0.93 0.82 10.14
C SER A 113 -1.62 0.84 11.50
N HIS A 114 -2.85 1.33 11.51
CA HIS A 114 -3.78 1.17 12.63
C HIS A 114 -4.70 -0.06 12.45
N ARG A 115 -4.62 -0.75 11.30
CA ARG A 115 -5.37 -1.99 11.02
C ARG A 115 -4.54 -3.20 11.39
N LEU A 116 -4.85 -3.79 12.53
CA LEU A 116 -4.05 -4.90 13.08
C LEU A 116 -4.22 -6.23 12.35
N SER A 117 -5.24 -6.38 11.47
CA SER A 117 -5.38 -7.54 10.58
C SER A 117 -4.14 -7.78 9.74
N SER A 118 -3.48 -6.70 9.31
CA SER A 118 -2.30 -6.73 8.46
C SER A 118 -1.01 -7.11 9.20
N THR A 119 -0.96 -6.97 10.51
CA THR A 119 0.25 -7.24 11.30
C THR A 119 0.64 -8.73 11.32
N LYS A 120 -0.30 -9.62 10.99
CA LYS A 120 -0.04 -11.08 10.89
C LYS A 120 0.95 -11.43 9.77
N PHE A 121 1.08 -10.57 8.76
CA PHE A 121 1.99 -10.77 7.64
C PHE A 121 3.40 -10.22 7.93
N CYS A 122 3.62 -9.60 9.10
CA CYS A 122 4.89 -9.00 9.45
C CYS A 122 5.77 -9.96 10.25
N ASP A 123 7.04 -10.05 9.90
CA ASP A 123 8.05 -10.82 10.67
C ASP A 123 8.24 -10.22 12.07
N ARG A 124 8.12 -8.90 12.17
CA ARG A 124 8.31 -8.17 13.42
C ARG A 124 7.34 -7.01 13.55
N ILE A 125 6.71 -6.93 14.70
CA ILE A 125 5.78 -5.86 15.08
C ILE A 125 6.45 -5.02 16.16
N ILE A 126 6.26 -3.70 16.07
CA ILE A 126 6.70 -2.71 17.07
C ILE A 126 5.47 -1.94 17.49
N VAL A 127 5.11 -2.03 18.76
CA VAL A 127 4.01 -1.26 19.37
C VAL A 127 4.56 0.03 19.93
N LEU A 128 3.95 1.15 19.53
CA LEU A 128 4.30 2.50 19.97
C LEU A 128 3.15 3.07 20.80
N SER A 129 3.44 3.48 22.03
CA SER A 129 2.50 4.15 22.93
C SER A 129 3.21 5.30 23.63
N ASP A 130 2.58 6.47 23.67
CA ASP A 130 3.14 7.70 24.24
C ASP A 130 4.57 8.04 23.79
N GLY A 131 4.84 7.81 22.50
CA GLY A 131 6.14 8.10 21.88
C GLY A 131 7.26 7.12 22.28
N LYS A 132 6.92 5.98 22.87
CA LYS A 132 7.89 4.94 23.29
C LYS A 132 7.52 3.60 22.70
N ILE A 133 8.54 2.76 22.50
CA ILE A 133 8.32 1.35 22.16
C ILE A 133 7.91 0.62 23.43
N THR A 134 6.70 0.09 23.46
CA THR A 134 6.16 -0.67 24.62
C THR A 134 6.32 -2.17 24.43
N GLU A 135 6.11 -2.66 23.19
CA GLU A 135 6.23 -4.07 22.89
C GLU A 135 6.91 -4.28 21.53
N THR A 136 7.60 -5.43 21.39
CA THR A 136 8.16 -5.87 20.13
C THR A 136 8.16 -7.40 20.06
N GLY A 137 7.84 -7.97 18.91
CA GLY A 137 7.78 -9.41 18.68
C GLY A 137 7.06 -9.77 17.38
N CYS A 138 6.89 -11.05 17.08
CA CYS A 138 5.95 -11.49 16.05
C CYS A 138 4.50 -11.52 16.60
N HIS A 139 3.52 -11.69 15.72
CA HIS A 139 2.10 -11.75 16.09
C HIS A 139 1.85 -12.77 17.22
N ASP A 140 2.29 -14.01 17.05
CA ASP A 140 2.04 -15.09 18.00
C ASP A 140 2.67 -14.84 19.37
N ASP A 141 3.86 -14.26 19.40
CA ASP A 141 4.54 -13.91 20.66
C ASP A 141 3.80 -12.83 21.43
N LEU A 142 3.36 -11.79 20.74
CA LEU A 142 2.63 -10.69 21.36
C LEU A 142 1.24 -11.12 21.82
N MET A 143 0.55 -11.96 21.06
CA MET A 143 -0.73 -12.55 21.46
C MET A 143 -0.60 -13.41 22.73
N ARG A 144 0.48 -14.19 22.87
CA ARG A 144 0.74 -15.00 24.06
C ARG A 144 1.06 -14.18 25.31
N ARG A 145 1.70 -13.02 25.14
CA ARG A 145 2.03 -12.11 26.26
C ARG A 145 0.81 -11.41 26.84
N GLN A 146 -0.29 -11.34 26.08
CA GLN A 146 -1.54 -10.69 26.49
C GLN A 146 -1.36 -9.24 26.97
N GLY A 147 -0.42 -8.52 26.34
CA GLY A 147 -0.14 -7.11 26.62
C GLY A 147 -0.98 -6.13 25.78
N GLU A 148 -0.44 -4.93 25.56
CA GLU A 148 -1.10 -3.85 24.83
C GLU A 148 -1.50 -4.25 23.39
N TYR A 149 -0.61 -4.96 22.67
CA TYR A 149 -0.90 -5.49 21.35
C TYR A 149 -2.13 -6.43 21.35
N TYR A 150 -2.20 -7.34 22.31
CA TYR A 150 -3.31 -8.28 22.46
C TYR A 150 -4.65 -7.56 22.69
N GLU A 151 -4.67 -6.55 23.55
CA GLU A 151 -5.86 -5.76 23.82
C GLU A 151 -6.33 -5.01 22.59
N LEU A 152 -5.42 -4.34 21.87
CA LEU A 152 -5.70 -3.63 20.64
C LEU A 152 -6.24 -4.57 19.55
N PHE A 153 -5.57 -5.72 19.36
CA PHE A 153 -5.95 -6.71 18.35
C PHE A 153 -7.36 -7.26 18.60
N ASN A 154 -7.66 -7.66 19.83
CA ASN A 154 -8.97 -8.19 20.19
C ASN A 154 -10.08 -7.13 20.13
N SER A 155 -9.77 -5.90 20.49
CA SER A 155 -10.72 -4.79 20.35
C SER A 155 -11.13 -4.58 18.91
N GLN A 156 -10.17 -4.55 17.97
CA GLN A 156 -10.50 -4.44 16.55
C GLN A 156 -11.26 -5.67 16.03
N ALA A 157 -10.86 -6.88 16.44
CA ALA A 157 -11.51 -8.12 16.00
C ALA A 157 -12.99 -8.20 16.44
N LYS A 158 -13.38 -7.60 17.56
CA LYS A 158 -14.78 -7.53 18.00
C LYS A 158 -15.62 -6.66 17.07
N TYR A 159 -15.13 -5.49 16.66
CA TYR A 159 -15.85 -4.59 15.74
C TYR A 159 -16.12 -5.25 14.37
N TYR A 160 -15.25 -6.12 13.90
CA TYR A 160 -15.45 -6.84 12.63
C TYR A 160 -16.41 -8.05 12.72
N LYS A 161 -16.76 -8.51 13.94
CA LYS A 161 -17.69 -9.63 14.14
C LYS A 161 -19.13 -9.18 14.43
N GLU A 162 -19.32 -7.96 14.89
CA GLU A 162 -20.61 -7.42 15.31
C GLU A 162 -21.26 -6.50 14.25
N GLY A 163 -20.62 -6.25 13.11
CA GLY A 163 -21.11 -5.54 11.93
C GLY A 163 -21.37 -6.47 10.77
#